data_7ef6f492b30f3ff3614aad99dc2a54b4
#
_entry.id   7ef6f492b30f3ff3614aad99dc2a54b4
#
_cell.length_a   1.000
_cell.length_b   1.000
_cell.length_c   1.000
_cell.angle_alpha   90.00
_cell.angle_beta   90.00
_cell.angle_gamma   90.00
#
_symmetry.space_group_name_H-M   'P 1'
#
loop_
_entity.id
_entity.type
_entity.pdbx_description
1 polymer ?
#
loop_
_entity_poly.entity_id
_entity_poly.type
_entity_poly.pdbx_seq_one_letter_code
_entity_poly.pdbx_strand_id
1 'polypeptide(L)'
;MSTTTRQRISIVSGARSGMGKATVDLLRARGERVLGVDLTGSDISADLATPAGRQAAIAAVSAACPQGIDALILCAGLGGGMAPGEAVVSVNYFGAVEIAAGLRPLLAMGDSPRVVAISSSASLLGYDAAIVAACLGNDEPGARELARAKSPNDTALRAGPIYAASKRALTRWIRRTSVQPEWAGAGILLNGISPGLVQTPMTIPMLGTEEGRAILAKVTPRAVREAAVADDIAQLAAFLASAQNRYLVGQVPLCDGGTDVLLRGDDVF
;
A
#
# COMPACT_ATOMS: atom_id res chain seq x y z
N MET A 1 15.08 -35.88 11.78
CA MET A 1 13.93 -35.26 12.44
C MET A 1 13.34 -34.29 11.46
N SER A 2 12.13 -34.56 10.93
CA SER A 2 11.43 -33.65 10.02
C SER A 2 10.93 -32.46 10.86
N THR A 3 11.59 -31.32 10.76
CA THR A 3 11.07 -30.09 11.33
C THR A 3 9.88 -29.69 10.48
N THR A 4 8.68 -29.97 10.94
CA THR A 4 7.45 -29.43 10.35
C THR A 4 7.54 -27.91 10.49
N THR A 5 8.00 -27.24 9.43
CA THR A 5 8.05 -25.79 9.41
C THR A 5 6.62 -25.27 9.51
N ARG A 6 6.30 -24.48 10.52
CA ARG A 6 4.97 -23.85 10.67
C ARG A 6 4.60 -23.13 9.36
N GLN A 7 3.40 -23.36 8.87
CA GLN A 7 2.89 -22.64 7.71
C GLN A 7 2.85 -21.13 8.02
N ARG A 8 3.48 -20.33 7.18
CA ARG A 8 3.53 -18.88 7.31
C ARG A 8 2.13 -18.27 7.12
N ILE A 9 1.77 -17.30 7.95
CA ILE A 9 0.46 -16.63 7.92
C ILE A 9 0.64 -15.20 7.44
N SER A 10 -0.01 -14.88 6.32
CA SER A 10 0.03 -13.57 5.66
C SER A 10 -1.34 -12.92 5.59
N ILE A 11 -1.42 -11.64 5.90
CA ILE A 11 -2.62 -10.81 5.74
C ILE A 11 -2.41 -9.86 4.57
N VAL A 12 -3.37 -9.78 3.65
CA VAL A 12 -3.30 -8.90 2.47
C VAL A 12 -4.54 -8.03 2.42
N SER A 13 -4.40 -6.70 2.51
CA SER A 13 -5.52 -5.78 2.25
C SER A 13 -5.61 -5.42 0.77
N GLY A 14 -6.81 -5.10 0.26
CA GLY A 14 -7.03 -4.92 -1.18
C GLY A 14 -6.92 -6.24 -1.96
N ALA A 15 -7.30 -7.34 -1.34
CA ALA A 15 -7.02 -8.72 -1.77
C ALA A 15 -7.81 -9.16 -3.01
N ARG A 16 -8.88 -8.45 -3.38
CA ARG A 16 -9.81 -8.88 -4.42
C ARG A 16 -9.35 -8.57 -5.84
N SER A 17 -8.49 -7.58 -6.03
CA SER A 17 -8.11 -7.13 -7.37
C SER A 17 -6.67 -6.64 -7.45
N GLY A 18 -6.17 -6.44 -8.68
CA GLY A 18 -4.88 -5.82 -8.95
C GLY A 18 -3.73 -6.46 -8.19
N MET A 19 -2.85 -5.62 -7.65
CA MET A 19 -1.63 -6.04 -6.95
C MET A 19 -1.91 -6.89 -5.70
N GLY A 20 -2.98 -6.58 -4.96
CA GLY A 20 -3.36 -7.37 -3.77
C GLY A 20 -3.77 -8.78 -4.15
N LYS A 21 -4.62 -8.95 -5.17
CA LYS A 21 -5.00 -10.28 -5.66
C LYS A 21 -3.80 -11.09 -6.17
N ALA A 22 -2.95 -10.49 -6.99
CA ALA A 22 -1.74 -11.15 -7.47
C ALA A 22 -0.82 -11.58 -6.31
N THR A 23 -0.71 -10.75 -5.27
CA THR A 23 0.05 -11.09 -4.05
C THR A 23 -0.58 -12.27 -3.31
N VAL A 24 -1.91 -12.29 -3.12
CA VAL A 24 -2.63 -13.42 -2.50
C VAL A 24 -2.39 -14.71 -3.27
N ASP A 25 -2.58 -14.67 -4.59
CA ASP A 25 -2.42 -15.84 -5.45
C ASP A 25 -0.98 -16.39 -5.38
N LEU A 26 0.02 -15.50 -5.44
CA LEU A 26 1.44 -15.86 -5.34
C LEU A 26 1.81 -16.48 -3.99
N LEU A 27 1.38 -15.88 -2.88
CA LEU A 27 1.70 -16.38 -1.54
C LEU A 27 1.00 -17.71 -1.26
N ARG A 28 -0.25 -17.87 -1.69
CA ARG A 28 -0.97 -19.17 -1.62
C ARG A 28 -0.26 -20.24 -2.45
N ALA A 29 0.21 -19.91 -3.65
CA ALA A 29 0.99 -20.85 -4.50
C ALA A 29 2.32 -21.24 -3.85
N ARG A 30 2.88 -20.40 -2.97
CA ARG A 30 4.07 -20.71 -2.16
C ARG A 30 3.76 -21.51 -0.88
N GLY A 31 2.50 -21.91 -0.66
CA GLY A 31 2.07 -22.70 0.49
C GLY A 31 1.79 -21.90 1.75
N GLU A 32 1.67 -20.56 1.67
CA GLU A 32 1.31 -19.73 2.84
C GLU A 32 -0.20 -19.79 3.11
N ARG A 33 -0.59 -19.67 4.37
CA ARG A 33 -1.96 -19.35 4.75
C ARG A 33 -2.18 -17.86 4.56
N VAL A 34 -3.05 -17.48 3.63
CA VAL A 34 -3.32 -16.06 3.33
C VAL A 34 -4.76 -15.73 3.65
N LEU A 35 -4.98 -14.70 4.48
CA LEU A 35 -6.27 -14.07 4.69
C LEU A 35 -6.32 -12.73 3.98
N GLY A 36 -7.26 -12.60 3.04
CA GLY A 36 -7.53 -11.37 2.33
C GLY A 36 -8.51 -10.49 3.07
N VAL A 37 -8.25 -9.19 3.09
CA VAL A 37 -9.17 -8.15 3.58
C VAL A 37 -9.53 -7.24 2.40
N ASP A 38 -10.82 -7.06 2.13
CA ASP A 38 -11.30 -6.14 1.10
C ASP A 38 -12.68 -5.58 1.47
N LEU A 39 -13.19 -4.63 0.71
CA LEU A 39 -14.52 -4.06 0.94
C LEU A 39 -15.60 -5.15 0.88
N THR A 40 -15.51 -6.07 -0.09
CA THR A 40 -16.42 -7.20 -0.29
C THR A 40 -15.70 -8.37 -0.95
N GLY A 41 -16.25 -9.58 -0.83
CA GLY A 41 -15.80 -10.75 -1.65
C GLY A 41 -14.37 -11.22 -1.34
N SER A 42 -13.93 -11.07 -0.10
CA SER A 42 -12.67 -11.58 0.42
C SER A 42 -12.90 -12.37 1.71
N ASP A 43 -11.85 -12.97 2.29
CA ASP A 43 -11.97 -13.75 3.53
C ASP A 43 -12.54 -12.90 4.68
N ILE A 44 -12.16 -11.61 4.72
CA ILE A 44 -12.67 -10.61 5.66
C ILE A 44 -13.19 -9.43 4.85
N SER A 45 -14.46 -9.09 5.03
CA SER A 45 -15.09 -7.91 4.41
C SER A 45 -15.08 -6.74 5.38
N ALA A 46 -14.44 -5.63 5.00
CA ALA A 46 -14.35 -4.42 5.82
C ALA A 46 -14.12 -3.16 4.96
N ASP A 47 -14.81 -2.08 5.29
CA ASP A 47 -14.60 -0.76 4.67
C ASP A 47 -13.47 0.00 5.37
N LEU A 48 -12.28 -0.04 4.79
CA LEU A 48 -11.10 0.65 5.34
C LEU A 48 -11.16 2.19 5.23
N ALA A 49 -12.16 2.74 4.52
CA ALA A 49 -12.40 4.18 4.52
C ALA A 49 -12.98 4.69 5.85
N THR A 50 -13.47 3.79 6.71
CA THR A 50 -14.09 4.16 7.98
C THR A 50 -13.31 3.62 9.19
N PRO A 51 -13.26 4.38 10.31
CA PRO A 51 -12.66 3.87 11.55
C PRO A 51 -13.29 2.56 12.03
N ALA A 52 -14.63 2.45 11.95
CA ALA A 52 -15.36 1.25 12.35
C ALA A 52 -14.97 0.03 11.50
N GLY A 53 -14.85 0.20 10.17
CA GLY A 53 -14.41 -0.88 9.28
C GLY A 53 -12.98 -1.31 9.55
N ARG A 54 -12.06 -0.38 9.83
CA ARG A 54 -10.68 -0.70 10.22
C ARG A 54 -10.64 -1.51 11.52
N GLN A 55 -11.40 -1.10 12.54
CA GLN A 55 -11.50 -1.85 13.79
C GLN A 55 -12.11 -3.24 13.59
N ALA A 56 -13.15 -3.35 12.76
CA ALA A 56 -13.74 -4.65 12.42
C ALA A 56 -12.74 -5.58 11.73
N ALA A 57 -11.93 -5.05 10.79
CA ALA A 57 -10.88 -5.82 10.13
C ALA A 57 -9.81 -6.31 11.13
N ILE A 58 -9.34 -5.44 12.02
CA ILE A 58 -8.37 -5.79 13.07
C ILE A 58 -8.92 -6.89 13.97
N ALA A 59 -10.16 -6.74 14.44
CA ALA A 59 -10.82 -7.72 15.30
C ALA A 59 -10.98 -9.08 14.60
N ALA A 60 -11.41 -9.10 13.33
CA ALA A 60 -11.58 -10.31 12.55
C ALA A 60 -10.24 -11.05 12.30
N VAL A 61 -9.17 -10.33 11.96
CA VAL A 61 -7.83 -10.90 11.83
C VAL A 61 -7.35 -11.46 13.17
N SER A 62 -7.55 -10.73 14.27
CA SER A 62 -7.13 -11.16 15.60
C SER A 62 -7.84 -12.44 16.05
N ALA A 63 -9.13 -12.55 15.76
CA ALA A 63 -9.91 -13.77 16.04
C ALA A 63 -9.45 -14.97 15.17
N ALA A 64 -9.11 -14.73 13.90
CA ALA A 64 -8.68 -15.77 12.96
C ALA A 64 -7.22 -16.22 13.18
N CYS A 65 -6.37 -15.37 13.76
CA CYS A 65 -4.93 -15.60 13.94
C CYS A 65 -4.47 -15.30 15.39
N PRO A 66 -5.04 -15.93 16.43
CA PRO A 66 -4.74 -15.60 17.83
C PRO A 66 -3.30 -15.92 18.25
N GLN A 67 -2.56 -16.68 17.45
CA GLN A 67 -1.16 -17.06 17.69
C GLN A 67 -0.16 -16.20 16.92
N GLY A 68 -0.61 -15.12 16.27
CA GLY A 68 0.23 -14.19 15.53
C GLY A 68 0.16 -14.35 14.01
N ILE A 69 0.72 -13.38 13.33
CA ILE A 69 0.85 -13.31 11.87
C ILE A 69 2.30 -13.02 11.49
N ASP A 70 2.73 -13.53 10.34
CA ASP A 70 4.12 -13.44 9.89
C ASP A 70 4.35 -12.35 8.84
N ALA A 71 3.29 -12.00 8.10
CA ALA A 71 3.36 -10.91 7.13
C ALA A 71 2.05 -10.11 7.06
N LEU A 72 2.19 -8.81 6.81
CA LEU A 72 1.09 -7.90 6.53
C LEU A 72 1.41 -7.11 5.26
N ILE A 73 0.59 -7.28 4.22
CA ILE A 73 0.77 -6.59 2.94
C ILE A 73 -0.42 -5.64 2.73
N LEU A 74 -0.16 -4.35 2.71
CA LEU A 74 -1.15 -3.27 2.65
C LEU A 74 -1.28 -2.79 1.20
N CYS A 75 -2.13 -3.47 0.42
CA CYS A 75 -2.39 -3.17 -0.99
C CYS A 75 -3.68 -2.35 -1.21
N ALA A 76 -4.56 -2.25 -0.21
CA ALA A 76 -5.78 -1.47 -0.36
C ALA A 76 -5.46 -0.01 -0.73
N GLY A 77 -6.15 0.51 -1.73
CA GLY A 77 -5.95 1.88 -2.18
C GLY A 77 -6.96 2.30 -3.25
N LEU A 78 -7.25 3.59 -3.28
CA LEU A 78 -8.12 4.24 -4.25
C LEU A 78 -7.28 5.19 -5.11
N GLY A 79 -7.54 5.20 -6.43
CA GLY A 79 -6.92 6.14 -7.36
C GLY A 79 -7.55 7.53 -7.29
N GLY A 80 -6.77 8.55 -7.64
CA GLY A 80 -7.32 9.90 -7.83
C GLY A 80 -8.34 9.92 -8.98
N GLY A 81 -9.50 10.52 -8.73
CA GLY A 81 -10.59 10.62 -9.71
C GLY A 81 -11.48 9.37 -9.83
N MET A 82 -11.21 8.32 -9.06
CA MET A 82 -12.05 7.11 -8.97
C MET A 82 -12.97 7.11 -7.75
N ALA A 83 -12.69 7.98 -6.78
CA ALA A 83 -13.42 8.12 -5.54
C ALA A 83 -13.29 9.55 -5.02
N PRO A 84 -14.19 10.02 -4.13
CA PRO A 84 -14.05 11.30 -3.45
C PRO A 84 -12.70 11.43 -2.75
N GLY A 85 -12.10 12.62 -2.81
CA GLY A 85 -10.74 12.86 -2.26
C GLY A 85 -10.59 12.47 -0.80
N GLU A 86 -11.63 12.66 0.01
CA GLU A 86 -11.65 12.24 1.41
C GLU A 86 -11.61 10.72 1.59
N ALA A 87 -12.22 9.95 0.68
CA ALA A 87 -12.12 8.49 0.70
C ALA A 87 -10.72 8.02 0.28
N VAL A 88 -10.10 8.71 -0.70
CA VAL A 88 -8.72 8.44 -1.12
C VAL A 88 -7.75 8.59 0.07
N VAL A 89 -7.86 9.66 0.82
CA VAL A 89 -7.02 9.91 2.00
C VAL A 89 -7.26 8.87 3.08
N SER A 90 -8.54 8.57 3.39
CA SER A 90 -8.90 7.60 4.42
C SER A 90 -8.39 6.20 4.11
N VAL A 91 -8.59 5.68 2.88
CA VAL A 91 -8.14 4.33 2.52
C VAL A 91 -6.62 4.26 2.38
N ASN A 92 -6.03 5.20 1.62
CA ASN A 92 -4.62 5.10 1.24
C ASN A 92 -3.66 5.36 2.39
N TYR A 93 -4.02 6.19 3.35
CA TYR A 93 -3.17 6.50 4.49
C TYR A 93 -3.71 5.90 5.79
N PHE A 94 -4.87 6.35 6.29
CA PHE A 94 -5.40 5.90 7.58
C PHE A 94 -5.73 4.40 7.58
N GLY A 95 -6.30 3.89 6.47
CA GLY A 95 -6.55 2.46 6.27
C GLY A 95 -5.29 1.61 6.40
N ALA A 96 -4.18 2.07 5.81
CA ALA A 96 -2.90 1.35 5.90
C ALA A 96 -2.28 1.48 7.30
N VAL A 97 -2.20 2.69 7.84
CA VAL A 97 -1.50 2.99 9.10
C VAL A 97 -2.20 2.37 10.30
N GLU A 98 -3.52 2.50 10.40
CA GLU A 98 -4.28 1.96 11.53
C GLU A 98 -4.34 0.43 11.52
N ILE A 99 -4.48 -0.19 10.34
CA ILE A 99 -4.41 -1.66 10.23
C ILE A 99 -3.01 -2.15 10.65
N ALA A 100 -1.94 -1.49 10.20
CA ALA A 100 -0.58 -1.85 10.60
C ALA A 100 -0.36 -1.70 12.11
N ALA A 101 -0.79 -0.59 12.69
CA ALA A 101 -0.66 -0.34 14.12
C ALA A 101 -1.51 -1.32 14.96
N GLY A 102 -2.75 -1.57 14.54
CA GLY A 102 -3.67 -2.47 15.24
C GLY A 102 -3.25 -3.94 15.19
N LEU A 103 -2.62 -4.38 14.09
CA LEU A 103 -2.12 -5.75 13.94
C LEU A 103 -0.67 -5.92 14.42
N ARG A 104 0.02 -4.85 14.83
CA ARG A 104 1.39 -4.92 15.35
C ARG A 104 1.57 -5.92 16.50
N PRO A 105 0.65 -6.04 17.48
CA PRO A 105 0.78 -7.06 18.52
C PRO A 105 0.81 -8.50 17.97
N LEU A 106 0.02 -8.79 16.93
CA LEU A 106 0.04 -10.10 16.28
C LEU A 106 1.32 -10.33 15.47
N LEU A 107 1.85 -9.29 14.82
CA LEU A 107 3.14 -9.34 14.14
C LEU A 107 4.27 -9.63 15.12
N ALA A 108 4.26 -9.03 16.31
CA ALA A 108 5.27 -9.28 17.34
C ALA A 108 5.29 -10.73 17.85
N MET A 109 4.22 -11.49 17.64
CA MET A 109 4.12 -12.94 17.95
C MET A 109 4.48 -13.82 16.75
N GLY A 110 4.67 -13.24 15.56
CA GLY A 110 4.96 -13.96 14.32
C GLY A 110 6.41 -14.42 14.21
N ASP A 111 6.64 -15.33 13.26
CA ASP A 111 8.00 -15.74 12.87
C ASP A 111 8.53 -14.83 11.76
N SER A 112 9.64 -14.16 12.04
CA SER A 112 10.25 -13.22 11.09
C SER A 112 9.21 -12.23 10.52
N PRO A 113 8.56 -11.39 11.38
CA PRO A 113 7.43 -10.57 10.97
C PRO A 113 7.84 -9.46 9.99
N ARG A 114 7.05 -9.30 8.93
CA ARG A 114 7.30 -8.35 7.84
C ARG A 114 6.04 -7.56 7.50
N VAL A 115 6.21 -6.26 7.25
CA VAL A 115 5.13 -5.39 6.77
C VAL A 115 5.56 -4.73 5.47
N VAL A 116 4.69 -4.78 4.47
CA VAL A 116 4.90 -4.13 3.17
C VAL A 116 3.69 -3.28 2.83
N ALA A 117 3.88 -1.97 2.63
CA ALA A 117 2.81 -1.08 2.22
C ALA A 117 3.00 -0.59 0.78
N ILE A 118 1.94 -0.59 -0.01
CA ILE A 118 1.99 -0.14 -1.40
C ILE A 118 1.77 1.37 -1.46
N SER A 119 2.87 2.10 -1.70
CA SER A 119 2.87 3.53 -2.00
C SER A 119 2.60 3.79 -3.50
N SER A 120 3.30 4.71 -4.13
CA SER A 120 3.26 5.01 -5.56
C SER A 120 4.39 5.95 -5.94
N SER A 121 4.90 5.87 -7.17
CA SER A 121 5.78 6.88 -7.75
C SER A 121 5.12 8.28 -7.79
N ALA A 122 3.79 8.35 -7.78
CA ALA A 122 3.06 9.61 -7.62
C ALA A 122 3.42 10.38 -6.32
N SER A 123 3.96 9.71 -5.31
CA SER A 123 4.50 10.35 -4.10
C SER A 123 5.65 11.33 -4.37
N LEU A 124 6.25 11.26 -5.55
CA LEU A 124 7.33 12.14 -6.04
C LEU A 124 6.80 13.35 -6.81
N LEU A 125 5.54 13.32 -7.24
CA LEU A 125 4.90 14.37 -8.02
C LEU A 125 4.42 15.52 -7.11
N GLY A 126 3.87 16.57 -7.71
CA GLY A 126 3.24 17.67 -6.98
C GLY A 126 2.11 17.18 -6.07
N TYR A 127 2.18 17.49 -4.77
CA TYR A 127 1.24 17.06 -3.74
C TYR A 127 0.77 18.21 -2.86
N ASP A 128 -0.33 18.00 -2.16
CA ASP A 128 -0.81 18.97 -1.17
C ASP A 128 -0.10 18.78 0.19
N ALA A 129 0.69 19.78 0.58
CA ALA A 129 1.49 19.71 1.80
C ALA A 129 0.63 19.73 3.08
N ALA A 130 -0.53 20.40 3.06
CA ALA A 130 -1.43 20.47 4.22
C ALA A 130 -2.09 19.10 4.48
N ILE A 131 -2.50 18.40 3.43
CA ILE A 131 -3.02 17.02 3.54
C ILE A 131 -1.92 16.09 4.09
N VAL A 132 -0.68 16.20 3.60
CA VAL A 132 0.44 15.41 4.14
C VAL A 132 0.66 15.68 5.62
N ALA A 133 0.61 16.97 6.04
CA ALA A 133 0.79 17.35 7.43
C ALA A 133 -0.33 16.79 8.33
N ALA A 134 -1.59 16.92 7.92
CA ALA A 134 -2.74 16.35 8.65
C ALA A 134 -2.65 14.83 8.79
N CYS A 135 -2.32 14.11 7.70
CA CYS A 135 -2.08 12.66 7.74
C CYS A 135 -1.00 12.30 8.77
N LEU A 136 0.17 12.93 8.69
CA LEU A 136 1.29 12.64 9.59
C LEU A 136 1.05 13.10 11.04
N GLY A 137 0.12 14.03 11.26
CA GLY A 137 -0.38 14.45 12.56
C GLY A 137 -1.49 13.55 13.12
N ASN A 138 -1.88 12.50 12.40
CA ASN A 138 -3.00 11.61 12.74
C ASN A 138 -4.35 12.33 12.85
N ASP A 139 -4.52 13.42 12.07
CA ASP A 139 -5.76 14.20 11.97
C ASP A 139 -6.56 13.78 10.73
N GLU A 140 -7.29 12.65 10.83
CA GLU A 140 -8.14 12.18 9.74
C GLU A 140 -9.27 13.16 9.39
N PRO A 141 -10.03 13.72 10.37
CA PRO A 141 -11.06 14.69 10.06
C PRO A 141 -10.54 15.89 9.27
N GLY A 142 -9.42 16.49 9.70
CA GLY A 142 -8.78 17.62 9.01
C GLY A 142 -8.26 17.24 7.61
N ALA A 143 -7.63 16.08 7.47
CA ALA A 143 -7.16 15.58 6.17
C ALA A 143 -8.31 15.36 5.18
N ARG A 144 -9.43 14.82 5.63
CA ARG A 144 -10.66 14.61 4.85
C ARG A 144 -11.28 15.94 4.43
N GLU A 145 -11.37 16.91 5.34
CA GLU A 145 -11.90 18.25 5.04
C GLU A 145 -11.06 18.95 3.97
N LEU A 146 -9.74 18.95 4.13
CA LEU A 146 -8.81 19.53 3.14
C LEU A 146 -8.96 18.85 1.78
N ALA A 147 -9.08 17.53 1.74
CA ALA A 147 -9.26 16.78 0.50
C ALA A 147 -10.59 17.13 -0.19
N ARG A 148 -11.70 17.21 0.58
CA ARG A 148 -13.03 17.60 0.07
C ARG A 148 -13.03 19.00 -0.51
N ALA A 149 -12.43 19.97 0.19
CA ALA A 149 -12.35 21.37 -0.26
C ALA A 149 -11.56 21.51 -1.58
N LYS A 150 -10.59 20.65 -1.84
CA LYS A 150 -9.72 20.72 -3.03
C LYS A 150 -10.22 19.91 -4.22
N SER A 151 -11.20 19.04 -4.04
CA SER A 151 -11.80 18.23 -5.11
C SER A 151 -13.34 18.39 -5.18
N PRO A 152 -13.88 19.62 -5.28
CA PRO A 152 -15.32 19.83 -5.22
C PRO A 152 -16.09 19.19 -6.39
N ASN A 153 -15.41 18.80 -7.48
CA ASN A 153 -16.02 18.25 -8.70
C ASN A 153 -15.40 16.92 -9.17
N ASP A 154 -14.66 16.24 -8.31
CA ASP A 154 -14.09 14.88 -8.54
C ASP A 154 -13.45 14.64 -9.93
N THR A 155 -12.79 15.63 -10.51
CA THR A 155 -12.06 15.41 -11.76
C THR A 155 -10.69 14.78 -11.50
N ALA A 156 -10.30 13.81 -12.33
CA ALA A 156 -9.04 13.07 -12.22
C ALA A 156 -7.80 13.99 -12.11
N LEU A 157 -7.81 15.13 -12.81
CA LEU A 157 -6.72 16.12 -12.79
C LEU A 157 -6.61 16.84 -11.43
N ARG A 158 -7.72 17.08 -10.74
CA ARG A 158 -7.72 17.75 -9.42
C ARG A 158 -7.47 16.77 -8.28
N ALA A 159 -7.83 15.51 -8.45
CA ALA A 159 -7.60 14.46 -7.47
C ALA A 159 -6.14 13.95 -7.44
N GLY A 160 -5.34 14.23 -8.49
CA GLY A 160 -3.93 13.84 -8.57
C GLY A 160 -3.09 14.31 -7.37
N PRO A 161 -3.10 15.59 -6.99
CA PRO A 161 -2.35 16.09 -5.83
C PRO A 161 -2.81 15.50 -4.49
N ILE A 162 -4.10 15.14 -4.33
CA ILE A 162 -4.64 14.49 -3.13
C ILE A 162 -4.12 13.05 -3.04
N TYR A 163 -4.18 12.31 -4.15
CA TYR A 163 -3.62 10.96 -4.25
C TYR A 163 -2.11 10.97 -3.95
N ALA A 164 -1.36 11.87 -4.59
CA ALA A 164 0.06 12.06 -4.36
C ALA A 164 0.36 12.38 -2.87
N ALA A 165 -0.43 13.25 -2.24
CA ALA A 165 -0.31 13.58 -0.83
C ALA A 165 -0.53 12.36 0.07
N SER A 166 -1.56 11.54 -0.19
CA SER A 166 -1.83 10.32 0.58
C SER A 166 -0.66 9.33 0.49
N LYS A 167 -0.10 9.13 -0.70
CA LYS A 167 1.05 8.24 -0.94
C LYS A 167 2.36 8.82 -0.40
N ARG A 168 2.55 10.14 -0.48
CA ARG A 168 3.69 10.83 0.15
C ARG A 168 3.67 10.70 1.67
N ALA A 169 2.51 10.88 2.28
CA ALA A 169 2.34 10.70 3.71
C ALA A 169 2.65 9.25 4.12
N LEU A 170 2.13 8.26 3.39
CA LEU A 170 2.41 6.84 3.63
C LEU A 170 3.91 6.52 3.53
N THR A 171 4.59 6.99 2.48
CA THR A 171 6.05 6.82 2.33
C THR A 171 6.80 7.42 3.52
N ARG A 172 6.42 8.62 3.96
CA ARG A 172 7.07 9.27 5.12
C ARG A 172 6.76 8.53 6.42
N TRP A 173 5.54 8.02 6.59
CA TRP A 173 5.17 7.20 7.75
C TRP A 173 6.02 5.93 7.81
N ILE A 174 6.15 5.18 6.71
CA ILE A 174 6.99 3.98 6.64
C ILE A 174 8.40 4.29 7.14
N ARG A 175 9.03 5.34 6.60
CA ARG A 175 10.40 5.71 6.95
C ARG A 175 10.58 6.13 8.41
N ARG A 176 9.60 6.82 8.99
CA ARG A 176 9.63 7.27 10.39
C ARG A 176 9.38 6.12 11.36
N THR A 177 8.41 5.28 11.04
CA THR A 177 7.88 4.24 11.92
C THR A 177 8.77 3.00 11.93
N SER A 178 9.34 2.63 10.79
CA SER A 178 10.11 1.40 10.64
C SER A 178 11.29 1.26 11.60
N VAL A 179 11.92 2.37 11.99
CA VAL A 179 13.11 2.40 12.85
C VAL A 179 12.78 2.55 14.34
N GLN A 180 11.50 2.64 14.70
CA GLN A 180 11.09 2.76 16.10
C GLN A 180 11.30 1.44 16.86
N PRO A 181 11.55 1.52 18.18
CA PRO A 181 11.79 0.33 19.01
C PRO A 181 10.65 -0.71 18.94
N GLU A 182 9.41 -0.26 18.83
CA GLU A 182 8.24 -1.13 18.76
C GLU A 182 8.05 -1.80 17.39
N TRP A 183 8.85 -1.43 16.37
CA TRP A 183 8.88 -2.03 15.04
C TRP A 183 10.20 -2.80 14.82
N ALA A 184 11.25 -2.15 14.31
CA ALA A 184 12.52 -2.84 14.07
C ALA A 184 13.12 -3.41 15.35
N GLY A 185 13.03 -2.69 16.48
CA GLY A 185 13.47 -3.18 17.80
C GLY A 185 12.72 -4.43 18.25
N ALA A 186 11.47 -4.61 17.85
CA ALA A 186 10.65 -5.81 18.08
C ALA A 186 10.81 -6.86 16.94
N GLY A 187 11.75 -6.71 16.03
CA GLY A 187 12.01 -7.63 14.93
C GLY A 187 11.02 -7.49 13.72
N ILE A 188 10.13 -6.51 13.76
CA ILE A 188 9.16 -6.26 12.68
C ILE A 188 9.80 -5.35 11.64
N LEU A 189 10.11 -5.89 10.44
CA LEU A 189 10.69 -5.09 9.36
C LEU A 189 9.59 -4.48 8.49
N LEU A 190 9.39 -3.18 8.62
CA LEU A 190 8.42 -2.41 7.84
C LEU A 190 9.11 -1.76 6.64
N ASN A 191 8.59 -2.05 5.45
CA ASN A 191 9.02 -1.48 4.18
C ASN A 191 7.81 -1.07 3.32
N GLY A 192 8.06 -0.47 2.18
CA GLY A 192 7.04 -0.22 1.17
C GLY A 192 7.52 -0.56 -0.22
N ILE A 193 6.65 -0.35 -1.19
CA ILE A 193 6.96 -0.35 -2.62
C ILE A 193 6.31 0.90 -3.21
N SER A 194 7.02 1.59 -4.09
CA SER A 194 6.47 2.68 -4.91
C SER A 194 6.35 2.23 -6.36
N PRO A 195 5.21 1.61 -6.75
CA PRO A 195 5.00 1.24 -8.14
C PRO A 195 4.87 2.47 -9.04
N GLY A 196 5.31 2.33 -10.29
CA GLY A 196 4.95 3.20 -11.39
C GLY A 196 3.58 2.87 -11.97
N LEU A 197 3.46 2.90 -13.31
CA LEU A 197 2.26 2.50 -14.00
C LEU A 197 2.13 0.98 -14.04
N VAL A 198 1.10 0.46 -13.38
CA VAL A 198 0.77 -0.98 -13.32
C VAL A 198 -0.61 -1.19 -13.95
N GLN A 199 -0.75 -2.20 -14.80
CA GLN A 199 -2.03 -2.60 -15.40
C GLN A 199 -2.91 -3.27 -14.34
N THR A 200 -3.90 -2.52 -13.85
CA THR A 200 -4.84 -2.94 -12.81
C THR A 200 -6.23 -2.38 -13.12
N PRO A 201 -7.29 -2.84 -12.48
CA PRO A 201 -8.62 -2.22 -12.63
C PRO A 201 -8.62 -0.71 -12.38
N MET A 202 -7.68 -0.19 -11.59
CA MET A 202 -7.51 1.24 -11.34
C MET A 202 -7.00 2.02 -12.57
N THR A 203 -6.13 1.44 -13.37
CA THR A 203 -5.42 2.12 -14.46
C THR A 203 -5.94 1.76 -15.86
N ILE A 204 -6.56 0.59 -16.02
CA ILE A 204 -7.13 0.10 -17.29
C ILE A 204 -8.08 1.12 -17.95
N PRO A 205 -9.00 1.82 -17.23
CA PRO A 205 -9.85 2.82 -17.86
C PRO A 205 -9.08 3.96 -18.54
N MET A 206 -7.99 4.42 -17.93
CA MET A 206 -7.13 5.45 -18.52
C MET A 206 -6.28 4.89 -19.67
N LEU A 207 -5.78 3.67 -19.55
CA LEU A 207 -5.03 3.00 -20.61
C LEU A 207 -5.90 2.72 -21.85
N GLY A 208 -7.21 2.58 -21.68
CA GLY A 208 -8.18 2.33 -22.75
C GLY A 208 -8.47 3.54 -23.64
N THR A 209 -8.12 4.77 -23.23
CA THR A 209 -8.38 6.00 -24.00
C THR A 209 -7.09 6.66 -24.47
N GLU A 210 -7.14 7.40 -25.58
CA GLU A 210 -5.98 8.13 -26.09
C GLU A 210 -5.57 9.25 -25.12
N GLU A 211 -6.53 10.01 -24.63
CA GLU A 211 -6.31 11.07 -23.64
C GLU A 211 -5.67 10.53 -22.35
N GLY A 212 -6.21 9.43 -21.81
CA GLY A 212 -5.67 8.79 -20.62
C GLY A 212 -4.24 8.30 -20.82
N ARG A 213 -3.92 7.69 -21.97
CA ARG A 213 -2.57 7.29 -22.30
C ARG A 213 -1.62 8.49 -22.40
N ALA A 214 -2.06 9.60 -22.99
CA ALA A 214 -1.26 10.82 -23.10
C ALA A 214 -0.96 11.43 -21.73
N ILE A 215 -1.95 11.45 -20.81
CA ILE A 215 -1.77 11.89 -19.42
C ILE A 215 -0.76 10.97 -18.71
N LEU A 216 -0.96 9.66 -18.79
CA LEU A 216 -0.08 8.68 -18.15
C LEU A 216 1.36 8.77 -18.70
N ALA A 217 1.56 8.94 -20.00
CA ALA A 217 2.88 9.10 -20.60
C ALA A 217 3.61 10.34 -20.05
N LYS A 218 2.87 11.41 -19.74
CA LYS A 218 3.43 12.65 -19.17
C LYS A 218 3.80 12.53 -17.70
N VAL A 219 2.96 11.87 -16.90
CA VAL A 219 3.14 11.81 -15.43
C VAL A 219 3.89 10.56 -14.96
N THR A 220 3.95 9.53 -15.80
CA THR A 220 4.71 8.30 -15.56
C THR A 220 5.51 7.91 -16.82
N PRO A 221 6.46 8.75 -17.27
CA PRO A 221 7.35 8.37 -18.38
C PRO A 221 8.10 7.10 -17.97
N ARG A 222 8.37 6.21 -18.91
CA ARG A 222 9.05 4.95 -18.64
C ARG A 222 10.20 4.71 -19.59
N ALA A 223 11.30 4.16 -19.08
CA ALA A 223 12.40 3.66 -19.90
C ALA A 223 12.04 2.30 -20.52
N VAL A 224 11.28 1.46 -19.80
CA VAL A 224 10.73 0.21 -20.36
C VAL A 224 9.47 0.50 -21.17
N ARG A 225 9.25 -0.28 -22.25
CA ARG A 225 8.14 -0.02 -23.19
C ARG A 225 6.77 -0.27 -22.57
N GLU A 226 6.63 -1.34 -21.82
CA GLU A 226 5.34 -1.80 -21.30
C GLU A 226 5.10 -1.31 -19.88
N ALA A 227 3.83 -1.12 -19.52
CA ALA A 227 3.45 -0.93 -18.14
C ALA A 227 3.60 -2.26 -17.39
N ALA A 228 4.00 -2.19 -16.13
CA ALA A 228 4.08 -3.37 -15.28
C ALA A 228 2.73 -4.08 -15.18
N VAL A 229 2.75 -5.39 -14.97
CA VAL A 229 1.57 -6.17 -14.56
C VAL A 229 1.56 -6.32 -13.03
N ALA A 230 0.42 -6.70 -12.48
CA ALA A 230 0.27 -6.84 -11.02
C ALA A 230 1.27 -7.84 -10.42
N ASP A 231 1.63 -8.88 -11.17
CA ASP A 231 2.59 -9.92 -10.75
C ASP A 231 4.01 -9.37 -10.54
N ASP A 232 4.44 -8.37 -11.31
CA ASP A 232 5.76 -7.74 -11.12
C ASP A 232 5.88 -7.14 -9.72
N ILE A 233 4.81 -6.50 -9.26
CA ILE A 233 4.77 -5.91 -7.92
C ILE A 233 4.59 -6.99 -6.85
N ALA A 234 3.79 -8.02 -7.13
CA ALA A 234 3.56 -9.13 -6.21
C ALA A 234 4.86 -9.89 -5.89
N GLN A 235 5.76 -10.09 -6.87
CA GLN A 235 7.06 -10.73 -6.64
C GLN A 235 7.91 -9.93 -5.65
N LEU A 236 8.01 -8.61 -5.82
CA LEU A 236 8.74 -7.76 -4.90
C LEU A 236 8.07 -7.71 -3.51
N ALA A 237 6.74 -7.63 -3.47
CA ALA A 237 5.99 -7.67 -2.22
C ALA A 237 6.22 -8.99 -1.46
N ALA A 238 6.17 -10.12 -2.17
CA ALA A 238 6.43 -11.42 -1.58
C ALA A 238 7.87 -11.58 -1.07
N PHE A 239 8.89 -11.01 -1.75
CA PHE A 239 10.25 -10.98 -1.24
C PHE A 239 10.35 -10.14 0.04
N LEU A 240 9.85 -8.90 0.03
CA LEU A 240 9.91 -8.01 1.18
C LEU A 240 9.12 -8.56 2.39
N ALA A 241 8.04 -9.30 2.14
CA ALA A 241 7.20 -9.96 3.14
C ALA A 241 7.75 -11.29 3.64
N SER A 242 8.80 -11.83 3.03
CA SER A 242 9.37 -13.14 3.37
C SER A 242 10.44 -13.05 4.45
N ALA A 243 10.78 -14.19 5.06
CA ALA A 243 11.92 -14.33 5.96
C ALA A 243 13.28 -14.11 5.26
N GLN A 244 13.34 -14.13 3.92
CA GLN A 244 14.55 -13.82 3.15
C GLN A 244 14.96 -12.35 3.26
N ASN A 245 13.99 -11.45 3.46
CA ASN A 245 14.29 -10.07 3.82
C ASN A 245 14.76 -10.01 5.27
N ARG A 246 16.06 -9.96 5.48
CA ARG A 246 16.68 -9.96 6.81
C ARG A 246 17.16 -8.59 7.25
N TYR A 247 17.29 -7.61 6.32
CA TYR A 247 18.02 -6.38 6.61
C TYR A 247 17.43 -5.11 5.98
N LEU A 248 16.45 -5.21 5.09
CA LEU A 248 15.76 -4.04 4.54
C LEU A 248 14.74 -3.51 5.55
N VAL A 249 14.93 -2.26 5.99
CA VAL A 249 14.07 -1.56 6.95
C VAL A 249 13.84 -0.13 6.46
N GLY A 250 12.59 0.30 6.42
CA GLY A 250 12.22 1.67 6.04
C GLY A 250 12.47 2.01 4.57
N GLN A 251 12.75 1.00 3.75
CA GLN A 251 12.96 1.21 2.33
C GLN A 251 11.64 1.22 1.58
N VAL A 252 11.56 2.07 0.56
CA VAL A 252 10.40 2.17 -0.34
C VAL A 252 10.92 2.22 -1.77
N PRO A 253 11.45 1.08 -2.29
CA PRO A 253 12.00 1.02 -3.62
C PRO A 253 10.96 1.41 -4.67
N LEU A 254 11.43 2.12 -5.68
CA LEU A 254 10.67 2.48 -6.87
C LEU A 254 10.68 1.30 -7.85
N CYS A 255 9.52 0.70 -8.07
CA CYS A 255 9.29 -0.35 -9.07
C CYS A 255 8.46 0.27 -10.20
N ASP A 256 9.08 1.13 -11.02
CA ASP A 256 8.40 2.11 -11.85
C ASP A 256 8.86 2.15 -13.32
N GLY A 257 9.70 1.20 -13.73
CA GLY A 257 10.21 1.12 -15.09
C GLY A 257 11.13 2.28 -15.47
N GLY A 258 11.76 2.93 -14.48
CA GLY A 258 12.70 4.05 -14.70
C GLY A 258 12.02 5.43 -14.67
N THR A 259 10.75 5.53 -14.30
CA THR A 259 10.02 6.81 -14.19
C THR A 259 10.76 7.80 -13.32
N ASP A 260 11.24 7.37 -12.18
CA ASP A 260 11.94 8.23 -11.23
C ASP A 260 13.22 8.84 -11.83
N VAL A 261 14.05 8.02 -12.41
CA VAL A 261 15.31 8.47 -13.04
C VAL A 261 15.04 9.45 -14.17
N LEU A 262 13.98 9.22 -14.97
CA LEU A 262 13.58 10.13 -16.04
C LEU A 262 13.05 11.47 -15.53
N LEU A 263 12.42 11.51 -14.36
CA LEU A 263 11.83 12.73 -13.79
C LEU A 263 12.81 13.52 -12.92
N ARG A 264 13.67 12.84 -12.15
CA ARG A 264 14.51 13.46 -11.12
C ARG A 264 16.00 13.44 -11.43
N GLY A 265 16.43 12.71 -12.47
CA GLY A 265 17.83 12.57 -12.82
C GLY A 265 18.57 11.50 -12.01
N ASP A 266 19.88 11.56 -12.01
CA ASP A 266 20.79 10.52 -11.51
C ASP A 266 21.44 10.84 -10.14
N ASP A 267 21.18 12.02 -9.58
CA ASP A 267 21.75 12.49 -8.32
C ASP A 267 20.78 12.40 -7.12
N VAL A 268 19.60 11.81 -7.31
CA VAL A 268 18.56 11.64 -6.28
C VAL A 268 18.21 10.16 -6.11
N PHE A 269 18.44 9.61 -4.93
CA PHE A 269 18.19 8.21 -4.56
C PHE A 269 17.68 8.04 -3.14
#